data_1ab04fa2e17ed4559eb1649ae8b4f587
#
_entry.id   1ab04fa2e17ed4559eb1649ae8b4f587
#
_cell.length_a   1.000
_cell.length_b   1.000
_cell.length_c   1.000
_cell.angle_alpha   90.00
_cell.angle_beta   90.00
_cell.angle_gamma   90.00
#
_symmetry.space_group_name_H-M   'P 1'
#
loop_
_entity.id
_entity.type
_entity.pdbx_description
1 polymer ?
#
loop_
_entity_poly.entity_id
_entity_poly.type
_entity_poly.pdbx_seq_one_letter_code
_entity_poly.pdbx_strand_id
1 'polypeptide(L)'
;VENLQKNILPSKGIYSFSQTFLQECSDAIKQINANDIENMATILAETREKKGRLFIIGSGGGAGNASHAICDFRKLCNFEAYSPYDNVSELTARVNDDGWDTTIINWLKGSNINKNDCILVFSVGGGNSEKNISANIVKAIEYAKKIGGKVIGIVGKDGGTTKQIGDAVSVIPTINSKHITPITEGFQAIIWHLLVSHPKLQINQTKWESTK
;
A
#
# COMPACT_ATOMS: atom_id res chain seq x y z
N VAL A 1 -27.92 19.96 1.67
CA VAL A 1 -27.25 20.09 0.37
C VAL A 1 -26.67 21.49 0.18
N GLU A 2 -27.32 22.54 0.72
CA GLU A 2 -26.85 23.95 0.60
C GLU A 2 -25.58 24.28 1.42
N ASN A 3 -25.25 23.50 2.47
CA ASN A 3 -24.07 23.77 3.32
C ASN A 3 -22.75 23.20 2.79
N LEU A 4 -22.77 22.33 1.79
CA LEU A 4 -21.55 21.77 1.18
C LEU A 4 -20.91 22.66 0.12
N GLN A 5 -21.68 23.57 -0.48
CA GLN A 5 -21.17 24.47 -1.52
C GLN A 5 -20.47 25.73 -0.99
N LYS A 6 -20.74 26.15 0.26
CA LYS A 6 -20.14 27.39 0.81
C LYS A 6 -18.65 27.28 1.20
N ASN A 7 -18.07 26.07 1.25
CA ASN A 7 -16.68 25.88 1.66
C ASN A 7 -15.70 25.56 0.51
N ILE A 8 -16.12 25.67 -0.76
CA ILE A 8 -15.31 25.23 -1.91
C ILE A 8 -14.73 26.41 -2.71
N LEU A 9 -15.13 27.67 -2.43
CA LEU A 9 -14.52 28.77 -3.12
C LEU A 9 -13.19 29.16 -2.47
N PRO A 10 -12.05 29.06 -3.20
CA PRO A 10 -10.79 29.56 -2.69
C PRO A 10 -10.93 31.09 -2.46
N SER A 11 -10.51 31.54 -1.28
CA SER A 11 -10.15 32.93 -1.08
C SER A 11 -9.28 33.36 -2.26
N LYS A 12 -9.50 34.56 -2.82
CA LYS A 12 -8.80 35.17 -3.98
C LYS A 12 -7.29 34.89 -3.94
N GLY A 13 -6.86 33.71 -4.37
CA GLY A 13 -5.48 33.28 -4.52
C GLY A 13 -5.20 33.03 -6.01
N ILE A 14 -3.96 33.21 -6.39
CA ILE A 14 -3.42 33.17 -7.76
C ILE A 14 -3.68 31.85 -8.49
N TYR A 15 -4.02 30.78 -7.78
CA TYR A 15 -4.17 29.41 -8.33
C TYR A 15 -5.60 28.88 -8.21
N SER A 16 -6.04 28.12 -9.24
CA SER A 16 -7.26 27.32 -9.18
C SER A 16 -7.10 26.14 -8.20
N PHE A 17 -8.21 25.52 -7.79
CA PHE A 17 -8.17 24.32 -6.95
C PHE A 17 -7.27 23.21 -7.56
N SER A 18 -7.42 22.95 -8.86
CA SER A 18 -6.63 21.94 -9.56
C SER A 18 -5.13 22.26 -9.55
N GLN A 19 -4.76 23.52 -9.77
CA GLN A 19 -3.36 23.95 -9.70
C GLN A 19 -2.80 23.78 -8.29
N THR A 20 -3.56 24.13 -7.25
CA THR A 20 -3.17 23.94 -5.85
C THR A 20 -2.99 22.47 -5.53
N PHE A 21 -3.92 21.60 -5.91
CA PHE A 21 -3.83 20.16 -5.67
C PHE A 21 -2.61 19.53 -6.37
N LEU A 22 -2.37 19.89 -7.63
CA LEU A 22 -1.19 19.41 -8.37
C LEU A 22 0.12 19.93 -7.77
N GLN A 23 0.13 21.17 -7.24
CA GLN A 23 1.29 21.69 -6.51
C GLN A 23 1.55 20.91 -5.22
N GLU A 24 0.50 20.57 -4.45
CA GLU A 24 0.63 19.71 -3.26
C GLU A 24 1.23 18.33 -3.60
N CYS A 25 0.81 17.71 -4.72
CA CYS A 25 1.42 16.49 -5.21
C CYS A 25 2.91 16.67 -5.56
N SER A 26 3.24 17.78 -6.25
CA SER A 26 4.64 18.11 -6.59
C SER A 26 5.50 18.32 -5.34
N ASP A 27 4.96 18.91 -4.30
CA ASP A 27 5.68 19.16 -3.05
C ASP A 27 5.81 17.88 -2.20
N ALA A 28 4.83 16.98 -2.27
CA ALA A 28 4.92 15.67 -1.65
C ALA A 28 6.04 14.82 -2.29
N ILE A 29 6.10 14.75 -3.63
CA ILE A 29 7.07 13.93 -4.34
C ILE A 29 8.52 14.36 -4.05
N LYS A 30 8.78 15.67 -3.86
CA LYS A 30 10.11 16.20 -3.53
C LYS A 30 10.61 15.76 -2.16
N GLN A 31 9.69 15.37 -1.26
CA GLN A 31 9.99 15.00 0.12
C GLN A 31 9.93 13.48 0.36
N ILE A 32 9.52 12.69 -0.63
CA ILE A 32 9.56 11.22 -0.54
C ILE A 32 11.01 10.77 -0.44
N ASN A 33 11.30 9.93 0.55
CA ASN A 33 12.63 9.35 0.73
C ASN A 33 12.84 8.17 -0.25
N ALA A 34 13.61 8.39 -1.30
CA ALA A 34 13.92 7.37 -2.29
C ALA A 34 14.64 6.15 -1.70
N ASN A 35 15.45 6.33 -0.63
CA ASN A 35 16.14 5.21 0.01
C ASN A 35 15.17 4.18 0.63
N ASP A 36 14.02 4.62 1.14
CA ASP A 36 13.01 3.70 1.64
C ASP A 36 12.49 2.80 0.51
N ILE A 37 12.32 3.35 -0.70
CA ILE A 37 11.87 2.62 -1.88
C ILE A 37 12.96 1.65 -2.38
N GLU A 38 14.23 2.07 -2.40
CA GLU A 38 15.37 1.20 -2.72
C GLU A 38 15.47 0.01 -1.77
N ASN A 39 15.24 0.24 -0.46
CA ASN A 39 15.20 -0.82 0.55
C ASN A 39 14.03 -1.77 0.30
N MET A 40 12.84 -1.25 -0.05
CA MET A 40 11.69 -2.08 -0.44
C MET A 40 12.02 -2.96 -1.65
N ALA A 41 12.65 -2.38 -2.69
CA ALA A 41 13.05 -3.13 -3.88
C ALA A 41 14.05 -4.25 -3.54
N THR A 42 14.98 -3.99 -2.64
CA THR A 42 15.95 -4.99 -2.17
C THR A 42 15.27 -6.13 -1.42
N ILE A 43 14.38 -5.83 -0.46
CA ILE A 43 13.62 -6.83 0.30
C ILE A 43 12.76 -7.68 -0.64
N LEU A 44 12.11 -7.07 -1.62
CA LEU A 44 11.30 -7.79 -2.61
C LEU A 44 12.17 -8.73 -3.46
N ALA A 45 13.33 -8.26 -3.95
CA ALA A 45 14.26 -9.12 -4.71
C ALA A 45 14.72 -10.33 -3.89
N GLU A 46 15.13 -10.12 -2.63
CA GLU A 46 15.51 -11.21 -1.72
C GLU A 46 14.35 -12.18 -1.44
N THR A 47 13.13 -11.66 -1.28
CA THR A 47 11.93 -12.48 -1.09
C THR A 47 11.72 -13.42 -2.28
N ARG A 48 11.80 -12.89 -3.50
CA ARG A 48 11.66 -13.68 -4.71
C ARG A 48 12.76 -14.74 -4.87
N GLU A 49 14.02 -14.37 -4.60
CA GLU A 49 15.17 -15.29 -4.65
C GLU A 49 15.00 -16.48 -3.68
N LYS A 50 14.42 -16.23 -2.51
CA LYS A 50 14.07 -17.27 -1.52
C LYS A 50 12.81 -18.06 -1.87
N LYS A 51 12.22 -17.82 -3.05
CA LYS A 51 10.91 -18.36 -3.48
C LYS A 51 9.79 -18.04 -2.48
N GLY A 52 9.89 -16.91 -1.81
CA GLY A 52 8.85 -16.36 -0.97
C GLY A 52 7.77 -15.68 -1.82
N ARG A 53 6.59 -15.56 -1.23
CA ARG A 53 5.42 -14.94 -1.85
C ARG A 53 5.26 -13.50 -1.40
N LEU A 54 4.56 -12.72 -2.22
CA LEU A 54 4.19 -11.34 -1.92
C LEU A 54 2.69 -11.29 -1.59
N PHE A 55 2.35 -10.87 -0.38
CA PHE A 55 0.97 -10.60 0.01
C PHE A 55 0.75 -9.09 0.06
N ILE A 56 -0.19 -8.58 -0.73
CA ILE A 56 -0.49 -7.13 -0.77
C ILE A 56 -1.82 -6.89 -0.06
N ILE A 57 -1.80 -6.05 0.96
CA ILE A 57 -2.96 -5.76 1.81
C ILE A 57 -3.23 -4.27 1.92
N GLY A 58 -4.49 -3.89 2.06
CA GLY A 58 -4.93 -2.50 2.21
C GLY A 58 -6.38 -2.43 2.64
N SER A 59 -6.95 -1.23 2.65
CA SER A 59 -8.37 -1.01 2.87
C SER A 59 -8.87 0.11 1.96
N GLY A 60 -10.11 0.06 1.49
CA GLY A 60 -10.66 1.05 0.57
C GLY A 60 -9.86 1.17 -0.72
N GLY A 61 -9.38 2.38 -1.04
CA GLY A 61 -8.52 2.62 -2.20
C GLY A 61 -7.21 1.83 -2.15
N GLY A 62 -6.65 1.60 -0.95
CA GLY A 62 -5.50 0.72 -0.75
C GLY A 62 -5.77 -0.74 -1.13
N ALA A 63 -6.98 -1.26 -0.93
CA ALA A 63 -7.37 -2.60 -1.40
C ALA A 63 -7.49 -2.63 -2.94
N GLY A 64 -8.06 -1.58 -3.54
CA GLY A 64 -8.10 -1.44 -5.00
C GLY A 64 -6.70 -1.40 -5.62
N ASN A 65 -5.79 -0.62 -5.04
CA ASN A 65 -4.38 -0.59 -5.41
C ASN A 65 -3.71 -1.96 -5.25
N ALA A 66 -4.03 -2.71 -4.18
CA ALA A 66 -3.47 -4.04 -3.94
C ALA A 66 -3.84 -5.03 -5.07
N SER A 67 -5.11 -5.12 -5.44
CA SER A 67 -5.56 -6.00 -6.52
C SER A 67 -4.91 -5.64 -7.86
N HIS A 68 -4.73 -4.33 -8.16
CA HIS A 68 -4.03 -3.91 -9.37
C HIS A 68 -2.53 -4.24 -9.30
N ALA A 69 -1.85 -3.90 -8.21
CA ALA A 69 -0.41 -4.14 -8.04
C ALA A 69 -0.04 -5.62 -8.20
N ILE A 70 -0.86 -6.54 -7.69
CA ILE A 70 -0.65 -7.99 -7.84
C ILE A 70 -0.52 -8.39 -9.30
N CYS A 71 -1.38 -7.87 -10.17
CA CYS A 71 -1.32 -8.15 -11.60
C CYS A 71 0.08 -7.86 -12.17
N ASP A 72 0.64 -6.70 -11.84
CA ASP A 72 1.92 -6.27 -12.39
C ASP A 72 3.12 -6.93 -11.71
N PHE A 73 3.10 -7.15 -10.41
CA PHE A 73 4.13 -7.95 -9.74
C PHE A 73 4.21 -9.38 -10.31
N ARG A 74 3.07 -10.01 -10.60
CA ARG A 74 3.04 -11.32 -11.26
C ARG A 74 3.55 -11.25 -12.69
N LYS A 75 3.06 -10.29 -13.48
CA LYS A 75 3.33 -10.17 -14.92
C LYS A 75 4.76 -9.70 -15.21
N LEU A 76 5.25 -8.69 -14.49
CA LEU A 76 6.52 -8.03 -14.77
C LEU A 76 7.67 -8.55 -13.93
N CYS A 77 7.41 -8.93 -12.68
CA CYS A 77 8.45 -9.31 -11.71
C CYS A 77 8.51 -10.81 -11.44
N ASN A 78 7.65 -11.61 -12.06
CA ASN A 78 7.54 -13.05 -11.83
C ASN A 78 7.36 -13.42 -10.35
N PHE A 79 6.58 -12.62 -9.63
CA PHE A 79 6.23 -12.91 -8.25
C PHE A 79 5.03 -13.84 -8.15
N GLU A 80 5.06 -14.74 -7.19
CA GLU A 80 3.86 -15.38 -6.66
C GLU A 80 3.20 -14.39 -5.68
N ALA A 81 2.23 -13.59 -6.17
CA ALA A 81 1.61 -12.49 -5.44
C ALA A 81 0.09 -12.67 -5.30
N TYR A 82 -0.46 -12.31 -4.11
CA TYR A 82 -1.86 -12.50 -3.73
C TYR A 82 -2.41 -11.37 -2.88
N SER A 83 -3.75 -11.23 -2.88
CA SER A 83 -4.49 -10.33 -1.99
C SER A 83 -5.70 -11.04 -1.38
N PRO A 84 -6.08 -10.70 -0.13
CA PRO A 84 -7.28 -11.25 0.50
C PRO A 84 -8.59 -10.74 -0.15
N TYR A 85 -8.51 -9.81 -1.10
CA TYR A 85 -9.67 -9.16 -1.70
C TYR A 85 -10.09 -9.78 -3.04
N ASP A 86 -9.28 -10.68 -3.61
CA ASP A 86 -9.53 -11.24 -4.93
C ASP A 86 -10.58 -12.37 -4.90
N ASN A 87 -10.88 -12.93 -3.72
CA ASN A 87 -11.95 -13.88 -3.51
C ASN A 87 -13.04 -13.28 -2.61
N VAL A 88 -14.08 -12.74 -3.24
CA VAL A 88 -15.18 -12.10 -2.51
C VAL A 88 -15.93 -13.05 -1.58
N SER A 89 -16.02 -14.34 -1.94
CA SER A 89 -16.69 -15.34 -1.10
C SER A 89 -15.93 -15.58 0.20
N GLU A 90 -14.62 -15.75 0.13
CA GLU A 90 -13.80 -15.93 1.33
C GLU A 90 -13.75 -14.66 2.18
N LEU A 91 -13.62 -13.49 1.55
CA LEU A 91 -13.62 -12.20 2.25
C LEU A 91 -14.92 -12.01 3.05
N THR A 92 -16.06 -12.20 2.40
CA THR A 92 -17.37 -11.98 3.04
C THR A 92 -17.68 -13.01 4.11
N ALA A 93 -17.31 -14.28 3.91
CA ALA A 93 -17.45 -15.31 4.92
C ALA A 93 -16.61 -14.98 6.17
N ARG A 94 -15.33 -14.63 6.00
CA ARG A 94 -14.45 -14.25 7.13
C ARG A 94 -14.95 -13.01 7.87
N VAL A 95 -15.47 -12.01 7.16
CA VAL A 95 -16.06 -10.81 7.79
C VAL A 95 -17.29 -11.20 8.62
N ASN A 96 -18.16 -12.05 8.09
CA ASN A 96 -19.38 -12.49 8.78
C ASN A 96 -19.10 -13.37 9.99
N ASP A 97 -18.16 -14.31 9.86
CA ASP A 97 -17.92 -15.36 10.85
C ASP A 97 -16.88 -14.95 11.91
N ASP A 98 -15.80 -14.29 11.48
CA ASP A 98 -14.64 -13.98 12.31
C ASP A 98 -14.51 -12.47 12.64
N GLY A 99 -15.32 -11.63 11.99
CA GLY A 99 -15.27 -10.18 12.12
C GLY A 99 -14.14 -9.53 11.31
N TRP A 100 -14.30 -8.22 11.02
CA TRP A 100 -13.39 -7.45 10.17
C TRP A 100 -11.94 -7.46 10.64
N ASP A 101 -11.73 -7.34 11.95
CA ASP A 101 -10.39 -7.20 12.55
C ASP A 101 -9.49 -8.41 12.33
N THR A 102 -10.05 -9.59 12.15
CA THR A 102 -9.29 -10.84 11.99
C THR A 102 -9.28 -11.37 10.57
N THR A 103 -10.00 -10.73 9.67
CA THR A 103 -10.16 -11.18 8.29
C THR A 103 -8.82 -11.46 7.60
N ILE A 104 -7.89 -10.49 7.63
CA ILE A 104 -6.61 -10.60 6.90
C ILE A 104 -5.69 -11.62 7.59
N ILE A 105 -5.54 -11.58 8.91
CA ILE A 105 -4.67 -12.53 9.63
C ILE A 105 -5.15 -13.98 9.43
N ASN A 106 -6.46 -14.22 9.46
CA ASN A 106 -7.01 -15.58 9.26
C ASN A 106 -6.83 -16.04 7.79
N TRP A 107 -6.97 -15.12 6.84
CA TRP A 107 -6.66 -15.39 5.44
C TRP A 107 -5.17 -15.74 5.24
N LEU A 108 -4.24 -14.99 5.85
CA LEU A 108 -2.80 -15.27 5.81
C LEU A 108 -2.44 -16.62 6.43
N LYS A 109 -3.09 -16.99 7.55
CA LYS A 109 -2.92 -18.33 8.16
C LYS A 109 -3.41 -19.41 7.23
N GLY A 110 -4.59 -19.25 6.60
CA GLY A 110 -5.12 -20.18 5.61
C GLY A 110 -4.22 -20.32 4.37
N SER A 111 -3.52 -19.24 4.02
CA SER A 111 -2.51 -19.21 2.96
C SER A 111 -1.15 -19.77 3.38
N ASN A 112 -1.00 -20.25 4.63
CA ASN A 112 0.25 -20.77 5.18
C ASN A 112 1.43 -19.80 5.01
N ILE A 113 1.22 -18.51 5.33
CA ILE A 113 2.30 -17.51 5.30
C ILE A 113 3.48 -17.95 6.17
N ASN A 114 4.71 -17.74 5.70
CA ASN A 114 5.91 -18.18 6.38
C ASN A 114 7.03 -17.12 6.34
N LYS A 115 8.16 -17.43 6.97
CA LYS A 115 9.30 -16.50 7.13
C LYS A 115 9.97 -16.03 5.83
N ASN A 116 9.74 -16.70 4.72
CA ASN A 116 10.29 -16.31 3.42
C ASN A 116 9.38 -15.31 2.69
N ASP A 117 8.15 -15.13 3.16
CA ASP A 117 7.15 -14.29 2.53
C ASP A 117 7.29 -12.82 2.95
N CYS A 118 6.73 -11.93 2.13
CA CYS A 118 6.68 -10.50 2.37
C CYS A 118 5.24 -9.99 2.31
N ILE A 119 4.87 -9.10 3.24
CA ILE A 119 3.64 -8.31 3.15
C ILE A 119 3.97 -6.91 2.67
N LEU A 120 3.26 -6.43 1.65
CA LEU A 120 3.24 -5.02 1.23
C LEU A 120 1.91 -4.39 1.70
N VAL A 121 2.03 -3.34 2.49
CA VAL A 121 0.89 -2.61 3.08
C VAL A 121 0.60 -1.35 2.28
N PHE A 122 -0.66 -1.18 1.85
CA PHE A 122 -1.21 0.07 1.33
C PHE A 122 -2.21 0.64 2.33
N SER A 123 -1.82 1.70 3.04
CA SER A 123 -2.67 2.29 4.07
C SER A 123 -2.43 3.79 4.20
N VAL A 124 -3.48 4.58 4.34
CA VAL A 124 -3.35 6.03 4.56
C VAL A 124 -2.75 6.33 5.92
N GLY A 125 -3.12 5.61 6.97
CA GLY A 125 -2.65 5.86 8.34
C GLY A 125 -1.66 4.81 8.87
N GLY A 126 -1.37 3.74 8.13
CA GLY A 126 -0.48 2.67 8.57
C GLY A 126 -1.00 1.80 9.73
N GLY A 127 -2.25 2.01 10.16
CA GLY A 127 -2.84 1.36 11.32
C GLY A 127 -2.37 1.94 12.67
N ASN A 128 -3.13 1.66 13.74
CA ASN A 128 -2.76 2.03 15.10
C ASN A 128 -3.26 0.97 16.07
N SER A 129 -2.35 0.24 16.71
CA SER A 129 -2.66 -0.84 17.64
C SER A 129 -3.34 -0.35 18.92
N GLU A 130 -2.92 0.80 19.46
CA GLU A 130 -3.46 1.36 20.71
C GLU A 130 -4.89 1.87 20.54
N LYS A 131 -5.17 2.49 19.38
CA LYS A 131 -6.48 3.09 19.07
C LYS A 131 -7.41 2.15 18.29
N ASN A 132 -7.00 0.92 18.05
CA ASN A 132 -7.73 -0.08 17.26
C ASN A 132 -8.13 0.44 15.85
N ILE A 133 -7.25 1.24 15.19
CA ILE A 133 -7.49 1.76 13.85
C ILE A 133 -6.88 0.80 12.83
N SER A 134 -7.65 0.37 11.83
CA SER A 134 -7.25 -0.62 10.82
C SER A 134 -6.68 -1.88 11.46
N ALA A 135 -7.36 -2.39 12.49
CA ALA A 135 -6.93 -3.55 13.27
C ALA A 135 -6.68 -4.80 12.42
N ASN A 136 -7.42 -4.96 11.32
CA ASN A 136 -7.21 -6.01 10.33
C ASN A 136 -5.79 -5.97 9.73
N ILE A 137 -5.28 -4.78 9.39
CA ILE A 137 -3.91 -4.59 8.89
C ILE A 137 -2.90 -4.81 10.03
N VAL A 138 -3.13 -4.19 11.19
CA VAL A 138 -2.23 -4.28 12.35
C VAL A 138 -2.00 -5.73 12.76
N LYS A 139 -3.07 -6.50 13.00
CA LYS A 139 -2.98 -7.92 13.37
C LYS A 139 -2.24 -8.77 12.32
N ALA A 140 -2.43 -8.45 11.04
CA ALA A 140 -1.77 -9.14 9.94
C ALA A 140 -0.26 -8.92 9.94
N ILE A 141 0.20 -7.65 10.05
CA ILE A 141 1.64 -7.34 10.03
C ILE A 141 2.35 -7.77 11.31
N GLU A 142 1.71 -7.67 12.49
CA GLU A 142 2.24 -8.21 13.74
C GLU A 142 2.43 -9.73 13.67
N TYR A 143 1.46 -10.44 13.09
CA TYR A 143 1.58 -11.88 12.88
C TYR A 143 2.72 -12.23 11.91
N ALA A 144 2.85 -11.50 10.79
CA ALA A 144 3.95 -11.71 9.85
C ALA A 144 5.31 -11.51 10.52
N LYS A 145 5.48 -10.45 11.32
CA LYS A 145 6.71 -10.20 12.08
C LYS A 145 6.98 -11.31 13.09
N LYS A 146 5.95 -11.78 13.80
CA LYS A 146 6.07 -12.87 14.78
C LYS A 146 6.63 -14.17 14.18
N ILE A 147 6.27 -14.48 12.93
CA ILE A 147 6.74 -15.69 12.23
C ILE A 147 8.03 -15.48 11.42
N GLY A 148 8.63 -14.28 11.50
CA GLY A 148 9.87 -13.94 10.80
C GLY A 148 9.70 -13.48 9.35
N GLY A 149 8.47 -13.25 8.90
CA GLY A 149 8.16 -12.69 7.58
C GLY A 149 8.56 -11.21 7.47
N LYS A 150 8.68 -10.73 6.24
CA LYS A 150 9.00 -9.33 5.96
C LYS A 150 7.74 -8.48 5.84
N VAL A 151 7.84 -7.22 6.28
CA VAL A 151 6.77 -6.23 6.15
C VAL A 151 7.35 -4.96 5.54
N ILE A 152 6.79 -4.56 4.42
CA ILE A 152 7.08 -3.28 3.76
C ILE A 152 5.78 -2.50 3.58
N GLY A 153 5.86 -1.19 3.36
CA GLY A 153 4.63 -0.39 3.27
C GLY A 153 4.78 0.91 2.50
N ILE A 154 3.67 1.35 1.92
CA ILE A 154 3.49 2.67 1.35
C ILE A 154 2.30 3.30 2.07
N VAL A 155 2.61 4.23 2.96
CA VAL A 155 1.66 4.79 3.93
C VAL A 155 1.71 6.32 3.94
N GLY A 156 0.73 6.94 4.56
CA GLY A 156 0.70 8.39 4.77
C GLY A 156 0.76 8.74 6.26
N LYS A 157 0.42 9.99 6.59
CA LYS A 157 0.44 10.55 7.95
C LYS A 157 1.82 10.34 8.61
N ASP A 158 1.83 9.74 9.78
CA ASP A 158 3.02 9.36 10.55
C ASP A 158 3.49 7.92 10.26
N GLY A 159 2.76 7.20 9.42
CA GLY A 159 3.03 5.82 9.04
C GLY A 159 2.49 4.77 10.01
N GLY A 160 2.01 5.17 11.18
CA GLY A 160 1.38 4.32 12.19
C GLY A 160 2.17 3.07 12.55
N THR A 161 1.47 2.01 12.95
CA THR A 161 2.07 0.71 13.31
C THR A 161 2.91 0.13 12.16
N THR A 162 2.49 0.32 10.90
CA THR A 162 3.25 -0.17 9.74
C THR A 162 4.67 0.42 9.71
N LYS A 163 4.83 1.74 9.98
CA LYS A 163 6.16 2.37 10.04
C LYS A 163 6.98 1.90 11.23
N GLN A 164 6.32 1.64 12.36
CA GLN A 164 7.01 1.24 13.59
C GLN A 164 7.66 -0.14 13.51
N ILE A 165 6.98 -1.12 12.87
CA ILE A 165 7.43 -2.51 12.85
C ILE A 165 7.86 -3.01 11.47
N GLY A 166 7.65 -2.22 10.41
CA GLY A 166 8.01 -2.57 9.04
C GLY A 166 9.52 -2.58 8.81
N ASP A 167 9.97 -3.40 7.88
CA ASP A 167 11.39 -3.54 7.50
C ASP A 167 11.83 -2.40 6.54
N ALA A 168 10.93 -1.93 5.67
CA ALA A 168 11.12 -0.74 4.83
C ALA A 168 9.76 -0.10 4.52
N VAL A 169 9.59 1.18 4.86
CA VAL A 169 8.29 1.86 4.74
C VAL A 169 8.47 3.25 4.18
N SER A 170 7.92 3.49 3.01
CA SER A 170 7.82 4.82 2.41
C SER A 170 6.61 5.55 2.98
N VAL A 171 6.86 6.69 3.61
CA VAL A 171 5.81 7.56 4.16
C VAL A 171 5.58 8.72 3.22
N ILE A 172 4.36 8.84 2.70
CA ILE A 172 3.96 9.95 1.84
C ILE A 172 3.76 11.18 2.70
N PRO A 173 4.50 12.28 2.44
CA PRO A 173 4.43 13.49 3.24
C PRO A 173 3.05 14.13 3.21
N THR A 174 2.60 14.59 4.37
CA THR A 174 1.34 15.35 4.49
C THR A 174 1.60 16.82 4.19
N ILE A 175 1.27 17.28 2.99
CA ILE A 175 1.36 18.69 2.60
C ILE A 175 0.09 19.45 3.06
N ASN A 176 -1.07 18.84 2.86
CA ASN A 176 -2.37 19.38 3.24
C ASN A 176 -3.18 18.29 3.93
N SER A 177 -3.59 18.57 5.17
CA SER A 177 -4.36 17.62 5.98
C SER A 177 -5.71 17.24 5.37
N LYS A 178 -6.30 18.07 4.52
CA LYS A 178 -7.56 17.79 3.82
C LYS A 178 -7.39 16.81 2.66
N HIS A 179 -6.18 16.68 2.12
CA HIS A 179 -5.89 15.86 0.94
C HIS A 179 -4.98 14.66 1.22
N ILE A 180 -4.81 14.29 2.50
CA ILE A 180 -3.97 13.14 2.90
C ILE A 180 -4.39 11.86 2.15
N THR A 181 -5.65 11.50 2.20
CA THR A 181 -6.15 10.25 1.60
C THR A 181 -5.93 10.20 0.09
N PRO A 182 -6.45 11.15 -0.71
CA PRO A 182 -6.31 11.07 -2.16
C PRO A 182 -4.84 11.16 -2.62
N ILE A 183 -4.00 11.95 -1.95
CA ILE A 183 -2.58 12.05 -2.29
C ILE A 183 -1.85 10.75 -1.91
N THR A 184 -2.08 10.19 -0.71
CA THR A 184 -1.45 8.94 -0.29
C THR A 184 -1.83 7.80 -1.24
N GLU A 185 -3.11 7.63 -1.56
CA GLU A 185 -3.58 6.55 -2.45
C GLU A 185 -3.07 6.73 -3.89
N GLY A 186 -2.99 7.97 -4.39
CA GLY A 186 -2.37 8.27 -5.67
C GLY A 186 -0.88 7.93 -5.71
N PHE A 187 -0.13 8.26 -4.65
CA PHE A 187 1.29 7.91 -4.56
C PHE A 187 1.54 6.42 -4.30
N GLN A 188 0.62 5.68 -3.68
CA GLN A 188 0.69 4.23 -3.65
C GLN A 188 0.79 3.67 -5.08
N ALA A 189 -0.06 4.18 -5.99
CA ALA A 189 -0.04 3.77 -7.39
C ALA A 189 1.28 4.13 -8.08
N ILE A 190 1.80 5.33 -7.89
CA ILE A 190 3.08 5.75 -8.48
C ILE A 190 4.23 4.88 -7.98
N ILE A 191 4.29 4.62 -6.67
CA ILE A 191 5.44 3.90 -6.08
C ILE A 191 5.41 2.41 -6.43
N TRP A 192 4.24 1.73 -6.43
CA TRP A 192 4.25 0.33 -6.82
C TRP A 192 4.53 0.14 -8.32
N HIS A 193 4.13 1.08 -9.19
CA HIS A 193 4.56 1.08 -10.59
C HIS A 193 6.08 1.31 -10.73
N LEU A 194 6.67 2.19 -9.91
CA LEU A 194 8.11 2.35 -9.83
C LEU A 194 8.78 1.04 -9.42
N LEU A 195 8.28 0.36 -8.38
CA LEU A 195 8.83 -0.92 -7.91
C LEU A 195 8.81 -1.99 -8.99
N VAL A 196 7.68 -2.19 -9.70
CA VAL A 196 7.61 -3.21 -10.77
C VAL A 196 8.45 -2.87 -12.00
N SER A 197 8.81 -1.58 -12.16
CA SER A 197 9.71 -1.09 -13.21
C SER A 197 11.17 -1.06 -12.75
N HIS A 198 11.46 -1.34 -11.47
CA HIS A 198 12.79 -1.24 -10.89
C HIS A 198 13.72 -2.32 -11.45
N PRO A 199 14.98 -2.01 -11.83
CA PRO A 199 15.91 -3.00 -12.45
C PRO A 199 16.16 -4.26 -11.61
N LYS A 200 16.10 -4.17 -10.28
CA LYS A 200 16.20 -5.36 -9.40
C LYS A 200 14.98 -6.28 -9.45
N LEU A 201 13.83 -5.77 -9.88
CA LEU A 201 12.56 -6.48 -9.81
C LEU A 201 12.00 -6.87 -11.15
N GLN A 202 12.11 -6.01 -12.15
CA GLN A 202 11.60 -6.26 -13.49
C GLN A 202 12.39 -7.39 -14.17
N ILE A 203 11.69 -8.46 -14.54
CA ILE A 203 12.26 -9.60 -15.29
C ILE A 203 11.71 -9.61 -16.70
N ASN A 204 10.40 -9.39 -16.85
CA ASN A 204 9.73 -9.45 -18.12
C ASN A 204 9.64 -8.05 -18.74
N GLN A 205 9.75 -7.98 -20.07
CA GLN A 205 9.52 -6.74 -20.78
C GLN A 205 8.07 -6.26 -20.60
N THR A 206 7.91 -4.96 -20.42
CA THR A 206 6.59 -4.33 -20.40
C THR A 206 5.94 -4.47 -21.78
N LYS A 207 4.70 -4.96 -21.77
CA LYS A 207 3.85 -5.00 -22.97
C LYS A 207 2.65 -4.08 -22.73
N TRP A 208 2.93 -2.80 -22.51
CA TRP A 208 1.88 -1.79 -22.44
C TRP A 208 1.33 -1.58 -23.87
N GLU A 209 0.03 -1.31 -24.01
CA GLU A 209 -0.57 -1.02 -25.33
C GLU A 209 0.15 0.08 -26.10
N SER A 210 0.71 1.05 -25.38
CA SER A 210 1.46 2.18 -25.93
C SER A 210 2.85 1.85 -26.47
N THR A 211 3.35 0.62 -26.31
CA THR A 211 4.71 0.21 -26.71
C THR A 211 4.74 -0.77 -27.88
N LYS A 212 3.66 -0.85 -28.63
CA LYS A 212 3.58 -1.63 -29.90
C LYS A 212 4.23 -0.89 -31.03
#